data_5f303c619a94947f0a7e7a86cd9854fc
#
_entry.id   5f303c619a94947f0a7e7a86cd9854fc
#
_cell.length_a   1.000
_cell.length_b   1.000
_cell.length_c   1.000
_cell.angle_alpha   90.00
_cell.angle_beta   90.00
_cell.angle_gamma   90.00
#
_symmetry.space_group_name_H-M   'P 1'
#
loop_
_entity.id
_entity.type
_entity.pdbx_description
1 polymer ?
#
loop_
_entity_poly.entity_id
_entity_poly.type
_entity_poly.pdbx_seq_one_letter_code
_entity_poly.pdbx_strand_id
1 'polypeptide(L)'
;MGIEDLIALAQKKGIETIAITDHDCLAGTVRGKIIGERAGIRVIPGVELSAIDGTTGRPAHLLCYLPDFPDRLEGLCRSNQVARKRAAQYMMLKAAAKYPITNELVIKCASGSTNVYKQHIMHALLECGFAHEMYGELYSKLFSPDSPDNVFVKPPFASVEEVLQAIHAAGGIAVLAHPALYDSFDLLERLIPLGLNGVEVWHPTASKEVSDKLIAIAKKNKLLMTGGSDFHGMYGHKDTSLGCCMTPKTQLNELVGYKAKQKRLAKKAAEAAAQAAAQAAE
;
A
#
# COMPACT_ATOMS: atom_id res chain seq x y z
N MET A 1 3.93 4.90 15.32
CA MET A 1 2.88 4.30 16.19
C MET A 1 3.13 2.81 16.25
N GLY A 2 3.06 2.19 17.43
CA GLY A 2 3.17 0.75 17.59
C GLY A 2 1.90 0.03 17.15
N ILE A 3 2.00 -1.28 16.90
CA ILE A 3 0.85 -2.08 16.48
C ILE A 3 -0.19 -2.18 17.58
N GLU A 4 0.24 -2.25 18.85
CA GLU A 4 -0.63 -2.22 20.03
C GLU A 4 -1.46 -0.92 20.06
N ASP A 5 -0.80 0.22 19.85
CA ASP A 5 -1.47 1.53 19.83
C ASP A 5 -2.46 1.64 18.67
N LEU A 6 -2.10 1.08 17.50
CA LEU A 6 -2.97 1.06 16.32
C LEU A 6 -4.24 0.23 16.60
N ILE A 7 -4.10 -0.96 17.18
CA ILE A 7 -5.24 -1.82 17.54
C ILE A 7 -6.12 -1.14 18.60
N ALA A 8 -5.50 -0.55 19.64
CA ALA A 8 -6.24 0.20 20.68
C ALA A 8 -6.98 1.40 20.08
N LEU A 9 -6.37 2.11 19.13
CA LEU A 9 -7.03 3.23 18.44
C LEU A 9 -8.20 2.74 17.58
N ALA A 10 -8.05 1.62 16.87
CA ALA A 10 -9.14 1.02 16.10
C ALA A 10 -10.32 0.64 17.00
N GLN A 11 -10.05 -0.01 18.14
CA GLN A 11 -11.06 -0.37 19.14
C GLN A 11 -11.77 0.86 19.68
N LYS A 12 -11.02 1.91 20.07
CA LYS A 12 -11.57 3.19 20.56
C LYS A 12 -12.48 3.86 19.52
N LYS A 13 -12.20 3.68 18.23
CA LYS A 13 -13.00 4.23 17.12
C LYS A 13 -14.15 3.33 16.69
N GLY A 14 -14.35 2.17 17.33
CA GLY A 14 -15.39 1.20 16.95
C GLY A 14 -15.14 0.50 15.62
N ILE A 15 -13.89 0.42 15.18
CA ILE A 15 -13.52 -0.27 13.94
C ILE A 15 -13.32 -1.76 14.26
N GLU A 16 -14.13 -2.62 13.63
CA GLU A 16 -14.12 -4.07 13.86
C GLU A 16 -13.06 -4.81 13.03
N THR A 17 -12.68 -4.24 11.90
CA THR A 17 -11.75 -4.88 10.95
C THR A 17 -10.79 -3.87 10.38
N ILE A 18 -9.49 -4.19 10.41
CA ILE A 18 -8.42 -3.40 9.77
C ILE A 18 -7.56 -4.29 8.88
N ALA A 19 -6.90 -3.69 7.89
CA ALA A 19 -5.77 -4.29 7.22
C ALA A 19 -4.49 -3.54 7.62
N ILE A 20 -3.43 -4.27 7.94
CA ILE A 20 -2.10 -3.71 8.15
C ILE A 20 -1.31 -4.01 6.89
N THR A 21 -0.95 -2.95 6.17
CA THR A 21 -0.35 -3.02 4.83
C THR A 21 0.94 -2.19 4.78
N ASP A 22 1.81 -2.39 5.76
CA ASP A 22 3.10 -1.69 5.84
C ASP A 22 3.88 -1.82 4.52
N HIS A 23 4.57 -0.74 4.11
CA HIS A 23 5.33 -0.74 2.87
C HIS A 23 6.43 -1.79 2.85
N ASP A 24 6.38 -2.69 1.86
CA ASP A 24 7.37 -3.72 1.60
C ASP A 24 7.72 -4.57 2.85
N CYS A 25 6.75 -4.77 3.77
CA CYS A 25 6.98 -5.48 5.03
C CYS A 25 5.71 -6.20 5.52
N LEU A 26 5.84 -7.50 5.77
CA LEU A 26 4.76 -8.36 6.28
C LEU A 26 4.81 -8.56 7.81
N ALA A 27 5.89 -8.13 8.48
CA ALA A 27 6.09 -8.39 9.91
C ALA A 27 4.99 -7.80 10.80
N GLY A 28 4.49 -6.61 10.47
CA GLY A 28 3.42 -5.93 11.19
C GLY A 28 2.10 -6.72 11.18
N THR A 29 1.80 -7.37 10.08
CA THR A 29 0.58 -8.15 9.90
C THR A 29 0.48 -9.35 10.86
N VAL A 30 1.57 -10.10 11.04
CA VAL A 30 1.59 -11.29 11.91
C VAL A 30 1.35 -10.87 13.37
N ARG A 31 2.07 -9.86 13.84
CA ARG A 31 1.91 -9.32 15.19
C ARG A 31 0.53 -8.71 15.37
N GLY A 32 0.06 -7.94 14.38
CA GLY A 32 -1.25 -7.32 14.39
C GLY A 32 -2.39 -8.33 14.51
N LYS A 33 -2.30 -9.47 13.81
CA LYS A 33 -3.29 -10.54 13.90
C LYS A 33 -3.42 -11.07 15.33
N ILE A 34 -2.28 -11.38 15.98
CA ILE A 34 -2.28 -11.92 17.35
C ILE A 34 -2.86 -10.92 18.36
N ILE A 35 -2.48 -9.65 18.25
CA ILE A 35 -2.95 -8.59 19.16
C ILE A 35 -4.41 -8.26 18.87
N GLY A 36 -4.79 -8.19 17.59
CA GLY A 36 -6.16 -7.92 17.16
C GLY A 36 -7.14 -8.97 17.66
N GLU A 37 -6.81 -10.26 17.55
CA GLU A 37 -7.63 -11.36 18.09
C GLU A 37 -7.93 -11.18 19.58
N ARG A 38 -6.93 -10.77 20.37
CA ARG A 38 -7.08 -10.50 21.82
C ARG A 38 -7.96 -9.29 22.12
N ALA A 39 -7.94 -8.30 21.22
CA ALA A 39 -8.71 -7.06 21.35
C ALA A 39 -10.10 -7.11 20.68
N GLY A 40 -10.48 -8.24 20.06
CA GLY A 40 -11.72 -8.37 19.30
C GLY A 40 -11.69 -7.62 17.95
N ILE A 41 -10.54 -7.26 17.45
CA ILE A 41 -10.33 -6.61 16.14
C ILE A 41 -9.85 -7.64 15.13
N ARG A 42 -10.57 -7.78 14.02
CA ARG A 42 -10.15 -8.63 12.91
C ARG A 42 -9.05 -7.94 12.12
N VAL A 43 -7.90 -8.59 11.95
CA VAL A 43 -6.80 -8.08 11.11
C VAL A 43 -6.73 -8.87 9.81
N ILE A 44 -6.92 -8.19 8.68
CA ILE A 44 -6.73 -8.74 7.33
C ILE A 44 -5.23 -8.71 7.00
N PRO A 45 -4.61 -9.86 6.71
CA PRO A 45 -3.22 -9.90 6.27
C PRO A 45 -3.03 -9.17 4.95
N GLY A 46 -2.03 -8.29 4.90
CA GLY A 46 -1.69 -7.55 3.68
C GLY A 46 -0.29 -6.93 3.73
N VAL A 47 0.10 -6.38 2.62
CA VAL A 47 1.32 -5.59 2.43
C VAL A 47 1.09 -4.61 1.29
N GLU A 48 1.64 -3.40 1.40
CA GLU A 48 1.70 -2.45 0.30
C GLU A 48 3.07 -2.53 -0.38
N LEU A 49 3.09 -2.99 -1.62
CA LEU A 49 4.30 -3.20 -2.40
C LEU A 49 4.59 -1.99 -3.27
N SER A 50 5.78 -1.43 -3.10
CA SER A 50 6.25 -0.30 -3.90
C SER A 50 6.70 -0.76 -5.28
N ALA A 51 6.31 -0.02 -6.31
CA ALA A 51 6.60 -0.32 -7.71
C ALA A 51 6.86 0.96 -8.52
N ILE A 52 7.34 0.79 -9.75
CA ILE A 52 7.46 1.85 -10.74
C ILE A 52 6.65 1.45 -11.98
N ASP A 53 5.82 2.35 -12.45
CA ASP A 53 5.25 2.23 -13.79
C ASP A 53 6.35 2.44 -14.84
N GLY A 54 6.73 1.38 -15.53
CA GLY A 54 7.80 1.41 -16.52
C GLY A 54 7.50 2.32 -17.72
N THR A 55 6.23 2.59 -18.01
CA THR A 55 5.81 3.45 -19.13
C THR A 55 5.96 4.93 -18.80
N THR A 56 5.49 5.35 -17.62
CA THR A 56 5.46 6.77 -17.23
C THR A 56 6.60 7.15 -16.30
N GLY A 57 7.27 6.15 -15.71
CA GLY A 57 8.26 6.36 -14.67
C GLY A 57 7.64 6.82 -13.34
N ARG A 58 6.33 6.91 -13.21
CA ARG A 58 5.66 7.31 -11.95
C ARG A 58 5.74 6.19 -10.91
N PRO A 59 5.77 6.53 -9.61
CA PRO A 59 5.59 5.52 -8.57
C PRO A 59 4.18 4.94 -8.65
N ALA A 60 4.06 3.67 -8.28
CA ALA A 60 2.78 3.00 -8.11
C ALA A 60 2.87 2.07 -6.91
N HIS A 61 1.74 1.80 -6.27
CA HIS A 61 1.67 0.85 -5.17
C HIS A 61 0.63 -0.23 -5.47
N LEU A 62 0.97 -1.47 -5.18
CA LEU A 62 0.05 -2.59 -5.23
C LEU A 62 -0.14 -3.17 -3.83
N LEU A 63 -1.38 -3.20 -3.37
CA LEU A 63 -1.77 -3.90 -2.16
C LEU A 63 -1.87 -5.40 -2.49
N CYS A 64 -1.23 -6.21 -1.67
CA CYS A 64 -1.44 -7.66 -1.64
C CYS A 64 -2.26 -8.01 -0.42
N TYR A 65 -3.48 -8.52 -0.59
CA TYR A 65 -4.30 -9.00 0.50
C TYR A 65 -4.32 -10.52 0.55
N LEU A 66 -4.38 -11.06 1.77
CA LEU A 66 -4.59 -12.49 2.03
C LEU A 66 -3.64 -13.42 1.25
N PRO A 67 -2.32 -13.20 1.22
CA PRO A 67 -1.41 -14.11 0.53
C PRO A 67 -1.48 -15.51 1.14
N ASP A 68 -1.52 -16.56 0.28
CA ASP A 68 -1.47 -17.96 0.73
C ASP A 68 -0.02 -18.37 1.10
N PHE A 69 0.95 -17.76 0.39
CA PHE A 69 2.39 -18.04 0.52
C PHE A 69 3.16 -16.73 0.70
N PRO A 70 3.04 -16.06 1.88
CA PRO A 70 3.65 -14.73 2.09
C PRO A 70 5.18 -14.73 1.97
N ASP A 71 5.84 -15.85 2.23
CA ASP A 71 7.28 -16.07 2.06
C ASP A 71 7.75 -15.80 0.62
N ARG A 72 6.91 -16.02 -0.38
CA ARG A 72 7.22 -15.72 -1.79
C ARG A 72 7.36 -14.23 -2.08
N LEU A 73 6.88 -13.36 -1.21
CA LEU A 73 7.04 -11.90 -1.31
C LEU A 73 8.31 -11.39 -0.64
N GLU A 74 8.97 -12.20 0.21
CA GLU A 74 10.12 -11.74 1.01
C GLU A 74 11.28 -11.23 0.15
N GLY A 75 11.58 -11.90 -0.97
CA GLY A 75 12.63 -11.48 -1.88
C GLY A 75 12.39 -10.10 -2.47
N LEU A 76 11.16 -9.83 -2.93
CA LEU A 76 10.74 -8.54 -3.46
C LEU A 76 10.75 -7.46 -2.37
N CYS A 77 10.16 -7.75 -1.21
CA CYS A 77 10.15 -6.84 -0.07
C CYS A 77 11.57 -6.45 0.35
N ARG A 78 12.46 -7.43 0.46
CA ARG A 78 13.87 -7.19 0.81
C ARG A 78 14.60 -6.34 -0.24
N SER A 79 14.38 -6.60 -1.52
CA SER A 79 14.94 -5.79 -2.61
C SER A 79 14.50 -4.33 -2.51
N ASN A 80 13.18 -4.10 -2.34
CA ASN A 80 12.61 -2.77 -2.18
C ASN A 80 13.11 -2.06 -0.92
N GLN A 81 13.25 -2.77 0.21
CA GLN A 81 13.81 -2.22 1.44
C GLN A 81 15.27 -1.78 1.25
N VAL A 82 16.09 -2.57 0.56
CA VAL A 82 17.49 -2.22 0.26
C VAL A 82 17.54 -0.99 -0.66
N ALA A 83 16.72 -0.94 -1.72
CA ALA A 83 16.62 0.19 -2.62
C ALA A 83 16.23 1.48 -1.85
N ARG A 84 15.21 1.40 -1.00
CA ARG A 84 14.74 2.49 -0.15
C ARG A 84 15.82 2.95 0.83
N LYS A 85 16.50 2.02 1.49
CA LYS A 85 17.59 2.34 2.43
C LYS A 85 18.72 3.12 1.75
N ARG A 86 19.14 2.69 0.55
CA ARG A 86 20.17 3.40 -0.23
C ARG A 86 19.71 4.82 -0.60
N ALA A 87 18.49 4.96 -1.12
CA ALA A 87 17.94 6.27 -1.46
C ALA A 87 17.85 7.18 -0.23
N ALA A 88 17.41 6.65 0.93
CA ALA A 88 17.34 7.39 2.18
C ALA A 88 18.72 7.88 2.64
N GLN A 89 19.76 7.06 2.54
CA GLN A 89 21.13 7.47 2.88
C GLN A 89 21.58 8.68 2.05
N TYR A 90 21.34 8.67 0.74
CA TYR A 90 21.65 9.82 -0.11
C TYR A 90 20.81 11.05 0.23
N MET A 91 19.51 10.88 0.51
CA MET A 91 18.64 11.97 0.94
C MET A 91 19.12 12.59 2.26
N MET A 92 19.51 11.79 3.24
CA MET A 92 20.05 12.26 4.52
C MET A 92 21.35 13.07 4.31
N LEU A 93 22.27 12.57 3.50
CA LEU A 93 23.53 13.28 3.19
C LEU A 93 23.27 14.62 2.52
N LYS A 94 22.36 14.66 1.52
CA LYS A 94 21.98 15.91 0.85
C LYS A 94 21.29 16.90 1.80
N ALA A 95 20.42 16.40 2.71
CA ALA A 95 19.76 17.25 3.69
C ALA A 95 20.75 17.79 4.72
N ALA A 96 21.68 16.96 5.23
CA ALA A 96 22.73 17.37 6.17
C ALA A 96 23.72 18.37 5.58
N ALA A 97 23.93 18.36 4.27
CA ALA A 97 24.74 19.38 3.57
C ALA A 97 24.06 20.77 3.52
N LYS A 98 22.73 20.83 3.69
CA LYS A 98 21.94 22.08 3.63
C LYS A 98 21.50 22.56 5.02
N TYR A 99 21.30 21.65 5.95
CA TYR A 99 20.78 21.92 7.30
C TYR A 99 21.64 21.20 8.36
N PRO A 100 21.94 21.81 9.49
CA PRO A 100 22.76 21.20 10.55
C PRO A 100 21.97 20.13 11.32
N ILE A 101 21.59 19.06 10.63
CA ILE A 101 21.00 17.84 11.19
C ILE A 101 21.98 16.69 11.06
N THR A 102 21.94 15.74 12.00
CA THR A 102 22.82 14.57 11.95
C THR A 102 22.06 13.34 11.47
N ASN A 103 22.78 12.39 10.88
CA ASN A 103 22.20 11.12 10.48
C ASN A 103 21.62 10.36 11.68
N GLU A 104 22.26 10.43 12.85
CA GLU A 104 21.83 9.81 14.10
C GLU A 104 20.47 10.34 14.54
N LEU A 105 20.23 11.65 14.40
CA LEU A 105 18.94 12.26 14.72
C LEU A 105 17.84 11.73 13.79
N VAL A 106 18.10 11.67 12.48
CA VAL A 106 17.13 11.11 11.51
C VAL A 106 16.84 9.64 11.81
N ILE A 107 17.86 8.85 12.15
CA ILE A 107 17.70 7.44 12.52
C ILE A 107 16.89 7.32 13.83
N LYS A 108 17.10 8.20 14.81
CA LYS A 108 16.31 8.26 16.04
C LYS A 108 14.84 8.57 15.73
N CYS A 109 14.56 9.52 14.84
CA CYS A 109 13.19 9.81 14.37
C CYS A 109 12.54 8.63 13.63
N ALA A 110 13.34 7.76 13.00
CA ALA A 110 12.87 6.55 12.33
C ALA A 110 12.75 5.33 13.27
N SER A 111 12.92 5.49 14.57
CA SER A 111 12.81 4.39 15.54
C SER A 111 11.46 3.71 15.45
N GLY A 112 11.46 2.37 15.35
CA GLY A 112 10.25 1.56 15.16
C GLY A 112 9.78 1.44 13.70
N SER A 113 10.44 2.10 12.74
CA SER A 113 10.20 1.91 11.31
C SER A 113 11.24 0.96 10.69
N THR A 114 10.82 0.16 9.71
CA THR A 114 11.72 -0.74 8.96
C THR A 114 12.71 0.04 8.10
N ASN A 115 12.34 1.24 7.65
CA ASN A 115 13.14 2.08 6.76
C ASN A 115 13.08 3.56 7.19
N VAL A 116 14.05 4.34 6.70
CA VAL A 116 14.00 5.80 6.77
C VAL A 116 13.21 6.33 5.56
N TYR A 117 12.26 7.22 5.82
CA TYR A 117 11.42 7.90 4.84
C TYR A 117 11.66 9.40 4.86
N LYS A 118 11.19 10.12 3.83
CA LYS A 118 11.24 11.60 3.77
C LYS A 118 10.71 12.25 5.04
N GLN A 119 9.66 11.69 5.60
CA GLN A 119 9.01 12.16 6.81
C GLN A 119 9.93 12.11 8.05
N HIS A 120 10.84 11.13 8.13
CA HIS A 120 11.81 11.07 9.23
C HIS A 120 12.88 12.16 9.11
N ILE A 121 13.27 12.51 7.87
CA ILE A 121 14.16 13.67 7.62
C ILE A 121 13.45 14.96 8.03
N MET A 122 12.18 15.12 7.65
CA MET A 122 11.37 16.27 8.07
C MET A 122 11.18 16.33 9.57
N HIS A 123 10.99 15.18 10.23
CA HIS A 123 10.88 15.12 11.70
C HIS A 123 12.18 15.61 12.36
N ALA A 124 13.33 15.21 11.88
CA ALA A 124 14.61 15.73 12.39
C ALA A 124 14.75 17.24 12.16
N LEU A 125 14.28 17.77 11.03
CA LEU A 125 14.26 19.21 10.76
C LEU A 125 13.28 19.97 11.67
N LEU A 126 12.13 19.38 12.02
CA LEU A 126 11.18 19.91 12.99
C LEU A 126 11.80 19.96 14.39
N GLU A 127 12.44 18.87 14.85
CA GLU A 127 13.12 18.79 16.14
C GLU A 127 14.24 19.85 16.29
N CYS A 128 14.90 20.20 15.18
CA CYS A 128 15.92 21.24 15.14
C CYS A 128 15.36 22.67 14.89
N GLY A 129 14.05 22.84 14.79
CA GLY A 129 13.40 24.13 14.62
C GLY A 129 13.51 24.74 13.20
N PHE A 130 13.88 23.94 12.17
CA PHE A 130 13.96 24.40 10.77
C PHE A 130 12.61 24.35 10.04
N ALA A 131 11.64 23.66 10.60
CA ALA A 131 10.27 23.60 10.10
C ALA A 131 9.28 23.68 11.26
N HIS A 132 8.04 24.10 10.96
CA HIS A 132 6.94 24.16 11.94
C HIS A 132 5.87 23.11 11.66
N GLU A 133 5.89 22.50 10.49
CA GLU A 133 4.94 21.47 10.07
C GLU A 133 5.59 20.44 9.15
N MET A 134 5.01 19.24 9.13
CA MET A 134 5.55 18.11 8.36
C MET A 134 5.47 18.32 6.83
N TYR A 135 4.35 18.86 6.34
CA TYR A 135 4.03 19.01 4.92
C TYR A 135 3.86 20.49 4.52
N GLY A 136 4.81 21.33 4.92
CA GLY A 136 4.81 22.76 4.61
C GLY A 136 5.75 23.12 3.47
N GLU A 137 6.14 24.40 3.48
CA GLU A 137 7.03 25.00 2.48
C GLU A 137 8.38 24.26 2.40
N LEU A 138 8.98 23.93 3.57
CA LEU A 138 10.26 23.23 3.60
C LEU A 138 10.16 21.82 2.99
N TYR A 139 9.06 21.09 3.24
CA TYR A 139 8.84 19.79 2.62
C TYR A 139 8.79 19.92 1.08
N SER A 140 8.04 20.89 0.58
CA SER A 140 7.94 21.15 -0.86
C SER A 140 9.32 21.55 -1.44
N LYS A 141 10.05 22.39 -0.74
CA LYS A 141 11.41 22.81 -1.14
C LYS A 141 12.38 21.62 -1.24
N LEU A 142 12.32 20.66 -0.31
CA LEU A 142 13.28 19.55 -0.26
C LEU A 142 12.88 18.35 -1.12
N PHE A 143 11.59 18.15 -1.40
CA PHE A 143 11.12 16.89 -2.00
C PHE A 143 10.30 17.05 -3.29
N SER A 144 10.00 18.30 -3.72
CA SER A 144 9.36 18.51 -5.02
C SER A 144 10.40 18.38 -6.14
N PRO A 145 10.04 17.68 -7.25
CA PRO A 145 10.97 17.45 -8.36
C PRO A 145 11.55 18.73 -8.97
N ASP A 146 10.74 19.78 -9.06
CA ASP A 146 11.10 21.05 -9.71
C ASP A 146 11.86 22.01 -8.79
N SER A 147 12.08 21.63 -7.54
CA SER A 147 12.81 22.49 -6.59
C SER A 147 14.32 22.43 -6.83
N PRO A 148 15.02 23.58 -6.91
CA PRO A 148 16.48 23.63 -7.01
C PRO A 148 17.17 23.06 -5.75
N ASP A 149 16.46 23.02 -4.63
CA ASP A 149 16.93 22.47 -3.36
C ASP A 149 16.55 21.00 -3.16
N ASN A 150 16.00 20.36 -4.18
CA ASN A 150 15.52 18.99 -4.11
C ASN A 150 16.61 18.02 -3.64
N VAL A 151 16.33 17.34 -2.51
CA VAL A 151 17.19 16.27 -1.96
C VAL A 151 16.63 14.88 -2.27
N PHE A 152 15.45 14.79 -2.85
CA PHE A 152 14.79 13.51 -3.12
C PHE A 152 15.64 12.63 -4.03
N VAL A 153 15.73 11.36 -3.66
CA VAL A 153 16.36 10.30 -4.46
C VAL A 153 15.31 9.21 -4.66
N LYS A 154 14.96 8.97 -5.92
CA LYS A 154 13.98 7.94 -6.29
C LYS A 154 14.58 6.56 -6.09
N PRO A 155 13.96 5.68 -5.25
CA PRO A 155 14.41 4.30 -5.15
C PRO A 155 14.14 3.53 -6.45
N PRO A 156 15.05 2.66 -6.91
CA PRO A 156 14.84 1.81 -8.09
C PRO A 156 14.01 0.57 -7.68
N PHE A 157 12.69 0.73 -7.59
CA PHE A 157 11.77 -0.37 -7.33
C PHE A 157 11.54 -1.23 -8.58
N ALA A 158 11.02 -2.44 -8.38
CA ALA A 158 10.58 -3.33 -9.44
C ALA A 158 9.45 -2.70 -10.28
N SER A 159 9.25 -3.19 -11.50
CA SER A 159 8.12 -2.78 -12.33
C SER A 159 6.79 -3.23 -11.74
N VAL A 160 5.72 -2.53 -12.07
CA VAL A 160 4.36 -2.87 -11.59
C VAL A 160 3.97 -4.27 -12.03
N GLU A 161 4.36 -4.67 -13.22
CA GLU A 161 4.10 -5.99 -13.80
C GLU A 161 4.81 -7.10 -13.00
N GLU A 162 6.08 -6.90 -12.63
CA GLU A 162 6.83 -7.84 -11.78
C GLU A 162 6.19 -7.96 -10.39
N VAL A 163 5.76 -6.84 -9.80
CA VAL A 163 5.08 -6.83 -8.49
C VAL A 163 3.74 -7.56 -8.58
N LEU A 164 2.95 -7.34 -9.65
CA LEU A 164 1.68 -8.04 -9.88
C LEU A 164 1.88 -9.56 -9.99
N GLN A 165 2.89 -9.99 -10.75
CA GLN A 165 3.25 -11.41 -10.88
C GLN A 165 3.68 -12.02 -9.53
N ALA A 166 4.47 -11.29 -8.73
CA ALA A 166 4.89 -11.74 -7.40
C ALA A 166 3.68 -11.92 -6.46
N ILE A 167 2.70 -11.00 -6.50
CA ILE A 167 1.46 -11.14 -5.72
C ILE A 167 0.70 -12.39 -6.15
N HIS A 168 0.55 -12.64 -7.45
CA HIS A 168 -0.13 -13.83 -7.95
C HIS A 168 0.61 -15.11 -7.56
N ALA A 169 1.95 -15.12 -7.66
CA ALA A 169 2.78 -16.25 -7.23
C ALA A 169 2.65 -16.55 -5.74
N ALA A 170 2.43 -15.52 -4.92
CA ALA A 170 2.13 -15.66 -3.49
C ALA A 170 0.69 -16.08 -3.21
N GLY A 171 -0.15 -16.25 -4.22
CA GLY A 171 -1.57 -16.53 -4.07
C GLY A 171 -2.34 -15.38 -3.41
N GLY A 172 -1.83 -14.16 -3.52
CA GLY A 172 -2.43 -12.95 -2.99
C GLY A 172 -3.53 -12.37 -3.90
N ILE A 173 -4.30 -11.45 -3.35
CA ILE A 173 -5.27 -10.62 -4.08
C ILE A 173 -4.60 -9.29 -4.37
N ALA A 174 -4.37 -8.98 -5.66
CA ALA A 174 -3.70 -7.76 -6.09
C ALA A 174 -4.70 -6.62 -6.28
N VAL A 175 -4.46 -5.49 -5.60
CA VAL A 175 -5.30 -4.29 -5.67
C VAL A 175 -4.42 -3.08 -5.97
N LEU A 176 -4.76 -2.28 -6.98
CA LEU A 176 -4.06 -1.01 -7.22
C LEU A 176 -4.44 -0.02 -6.12
N ALA A 177 -3.43 0.44 -5.37
CA ALA A 177 -3.60 1.39 -4.27
C ALA A 177 -3.80 2.81 -4.80
N HIS A 178 -4.62 3.59 -4.12
CA HIS A 178 -4.83 5.05 -4.27
C HIS A 178 -4.50 5.63 -5.66
N PRO A 179 -5.16 5.19 -6.76
CA PRO A 179 -4.82 5.64 -8.12
C PRO A 179 -4.98 7.15 -8.33
N ALA A 180 -5.79 7.81 -7.49
CA ALA A 180 -5.94 9.27 -7.50
C ALA A 180 -4.66 10.00 -7.06
N LEU A 181 -3.85 9.41 -6.16
CA LEU A 181 -2.65 10.04 -5.61
C LEU A 181 -1.55 10.24 -6.67
N TYR A 182 -1.40 9.27 -7.57
CA TYR A 182 -0.36 9.28 -8.61
C TYR A 182 -0.92 9.46 -10.02
N ASP A 183 -2.21 9.79 -10.16
CA ASP A 183 -2.88 9.89 -11.46
C ASP A 183 -2.64 8.63 -12.32
N SER A 184 -2.95 7.46 -11.73
CA SER A 184 -2.62 6.14 -12.30
C SER A 184 -3.82 5.47 -12.99
N PHE A 185 -4.71 6.24 -13.63
CA PHE A 185 -5.88 5.69 -14.31
C PHE A 185 -5.52 4.90 -15.56
N ASP A 186 -4.55 5.36 -16.32
CA ASP A 186 -3.99 4.66 -17.48
C ASP A 186 -3.30 3.35 -17.07
N LEU A 187 -2.60 3.37 -15.93
CA LEU A 187 -2.00 2.18 -15.35
C LEU A 187 -3.08 1.17 -14.93
N LEU A 188 -4.17 1.63 -14.29
CA LEU A 188 -5.31 0.77 -13.93
C LEU A 188 -5.82 0.00 -15.15
N GLU A 189 -6.05 0.70 -16.27
CA GLU A 189 -6.55 0.08 -17.51
C GLU A 189 -5.57 -0.95 -18.09
N ARG A 190 -4.26 -0.70 -17.99
CA ARG A 190 -3.22 -1.64 -18.44
C ARG A 190 -3.07 -2.87 -17.54
N LEU A 191 -3.32 -2.75 -16.25
CA LEU A 191 -3.19 -3.86 -15.30
C LEU A 191 -4.40 -4.81 -15.30
N ILE A 192 -5.59 -4.34 -15.70
CA ILE A 192 -6.80 -5.18 -15.76
C ILE A 192 -6.59 -6.44 -16.60
N PRO A 193 -6.14 -6.37 -17.88
CA PRO A 193 -5.91 -7.57 -18.69
C PRO A 193 -4.76 -8.45 -18.18
N LEU A 194 -3.87 -7.92 -17.32
CA LEU A 194 -2.79 -8.68 -16.69
C LEU A 194 -3.23 -9.40 -15.40
N GLY A 195 -4.53 -9.29 -15.03
CA GLY A 195 -5.11 -10.04 -13.92
C GLY A 195 -5.18 -9.27 -12.62
N LEU A 196 -5.16 -7.92 -12.65
CA LEU A 196 -5.46 -7.12 -11.45
C LEU A 196 -6.80 -7.52 -10.86
N ASN A 197 -6.86 -7.76 -9.55
CA ASN A 197 -8.06 -8.26 -8.88
C ASN A 197 -8.96 -7.16 -8.36
N GLY A 198 -8.42 -5.97 -8.07
CA GLY A 198 -9.20 -4.88 -7.49
C GLY A 198 -8.52 -3.53 -7.58
N VAL A 199 -9.23 -2.51 -7.14
CA VAL A 199 -8.76 -1.12 -7.08
C VAL A 199 -9.24 -0.46 -5.80
N GLU A 200 -8.41 0.39 -5.21
CA GLU A 200 -8.80 1.21 -4.07
C GLU A 200 -9.61 2.42 -4.56
N VAL A 201 -10.86 2.46 -4.12
CA VAL A 201 -11.87 3.42 -4.59
C VAL A 201 -12.08 4.54 -3.58
N TRP A 202 -12.09 4.18 -2.29
CA TRP A 202 -12.32 5.13 -1.19
C TRP A 202 -11.01 5.44 -0.49
N HIS A 203 -10.42 6.59 -0.81
CA HIS A 203 -9.15 7.04 -0.26
C HIS A 203 -9.22 8.55 0.03
N PRO A 204 -8.48 9.09 1.03
CA PRO A 204 -8.52 10.53 1.35
C PRO A 204 -8.17 11.46 0.19
N THR A 205 -7.34 11.00 -0.76
CA THR A 205 -6.97 11.77 -1.96
C THR A 205 -7.99 11.69 -3.10
N ALA A 206 -8.98 10.79 -3.00
CA ALA A 206 -10.00 10.61 -4.02
C ALA A 206 -11.21 11.50 -3.72
N SER A 207 -11.49 12.49 -4.59
CA SER A 207 -12.76 13.21 -4.52
C SER A 207 -13.93 12.27 -4.79
N LYS A 208 -15.14 12.73 -4.51
CA LYS A 208 -16.36 11.95 -4.80
C LYS A 208 -16.44 11.58 -6.29
N GLU A 209 -16.15 12.52 -7.18
CA GLU A 209 -16.18 12.33 -8.63
C GLU A 209 -15.15 11.27 -9.07
N VAL A 210 -13.97 11.31 -8.48
CA VAL A 210 -12.90 10.32 -8.72
C VAL A 210 -13.32 8.95 -8.23
N SER A 211 -13.88 8.86 -7.01
CA SER A 211 -14.41 7.61 -6.46
C SER A 211 -15.52 7.03 -7.34
N ASP A 212 -16.48 7.87 -7.81
CA ASP A 212 -17.56 7.45 -8.69
C ASP A 212 -17.03 6.92 -10.04
N LYS A 213 -15.98 7.55 -10.60
CA LYS A 213 -15.28 7.07 -11.80
C LYS A 213 -14.62 5.71 -11.56
N LEU A 214 -13.91 5.54 -10.45
CA LEU A 214 -13.26 4.28 -10.08
C LEU A 214 -14.29 3.16 -9.85
N ILE A 215 -15.42 3.46 -9.21
CA ILE A 215 -16.54 2.51 -9.05
C ILE A 215 -17.07 2.05 -10.42
N ALA A 216 -17.25 2.97 -11.36
CA ALA A 216 -17.72 2.64 -12.70
C ALA A 216 -16.74 1.70 -13.43
N ILE A 217 -15.43 2.00 -13.39
CA ILE A 217 -14.38 1.16 -13.96
C ILE A 217 -14.37 -0.22 -13.28
N ALA A 218 -14.41 -0.25 -11.96
CA ALA A 218 -14.39 -1.50 -11.18
C ALA A 218 -15.59 -2.38 -11.50
N LYS A 219 -16.81 -1.83 -11.56
CA LYS A 219 -18.03 -2.58 -11.91
C LYS A 219 -17.97 -3.13 -13.33
N LYS A 220 -17.54 -2.31 -14.31
CA LYS A 220 -17.39 -2.73 -15.71
C LYS A 220 -16.45 -3.92 -15.86
N ASN A 221 -15.36 -3.93 -15.11
CA ASN A 221 -14.31 -4.95 -15.20
C ASN A 221 -14.40 -6.04 -14.12
N LYS A 222 -15.45 -6.03 -13.29
CA LYS A 222 -15.68 -7.01 -12.18
C LYS A 222 -14.52 -7.04 -11.19
N LEU A 223 -13.89 -5.88 -10.93
CA LEU A 223 -12.84 -5.73 -9.95
C LEU A 223 -13.42 -5.63 -8.53
N LEU A 224 -12.66 -6.12 -7.56
CA LEU A 224 -12.90 -5.82 -6.15
C LEU A 224 -12.70 -4.32 -5.90
N MET A 225 -13.50 -3.78 -5.00
CA MET A 225 -13.41 -2.38 -4.57
C MET A 225 -13.01 -2.33 -3.11
N THR A 226 -11.90 -1.64 -2.80
CA THR A 226 -11.43 -1.45 -1.44
C THR A 226 -11.38 0.03 -1.08
N GLY A 227 -11.12 0.31 0.16
CA GLY A 227 -10.84 1.65 0.66
C GLY A 227 -10.05 1.58 1.94
N GLY A 228 -9.29 2.62 2.21
CA GLY A 228 -8.46 2.75 3.39
C GLY A 228 -8.15 4.21 3.68
N SER A 229 -7.79 4.49 4.92
CA SER A 229 -7.39 5.83 5.34
C SER A 229 -5.93 6.13 5.06
N ASP A 230 -5.14 5.17 4.60
CA ASP A 230 -3.68 5.30 4.42
C ASP A 230 -3.02 5.95 5.65
N PHE A 231 -3.39 5.41 6.83
CA PHE A 231 -3.07 6.00 8.11
C PHE A 231 -1.62 5.75 8.50
N HIS A 232 -0.83 6.82 8.61
CA HIS A 232 0.59 6.80 8.95
C HIS A 232 0.92 7.41 10.33
N GLY A 233 -0.05 7.46 11.23
CA GLY A 233 0.13 8.04 12.56
C GLY A 233 0.54 9.52 12.47
N MET A 234 1.61 9.90 13.19
CA MET A 234 2.10 11.29 13.19
C MET A 234 2.68 11.74 11.85
N TYR A 235 2.97 10.81 10.94
CA TYR A 235 3.53 11.08 9.61
C TYR A 235 2.48 11.18 8.51
N GLY A 236 1.19 10.99 8.84
CA GLY A 236 0.08 11.19 7.91
C GLY A 236 -0.24 12.67 7.67
N HIS A 237 -0.97 12.95 6.60
CA HIS A 237 -1.56 14.26 6.40
C HIS A 237 -2.65 14.52 7.46
N LYS A 238 -2.95 15.79 7.76
CA LYS A 238 -3.92 16.19 8.81
C LYS A 238 -5.29 15.53 8.66
N ASP A 239 -5.70 15.25 7.44
CA ASP A 239 -7.02 14.70 7.11
C ASP A 239 -7.06 13.16 7.07
N THR A 240 -5.93 12.49 7.28
CA THR A 240 -5.82 11.03 7.23
C THR A 240 -5.97 10.37 8.60
N SER A 241 -7.08 10.60 9.29
CA SER A 241 -7.35 9.90 10.55
C SER A 241 -7.77 8.45 10.29
N LEU A 242 -7.40 7.54 11.19
CA LEU A 242 -7.82 6.13 11.09
C LEU A 242 -9.35 6.03 10.94
N GLY A 243 -9.80 5.36 9.88
CA GLY A 243 -11.22 5.18 9.58
C GLY A 243 -11.90 6.36 8.87
N CYS A 244 -11.16 7.39 8.39
CA CYS A 244 -11.75 8.48 7.59
C CYS A 244 -12.27 7.98 6.23
N CYS A 245 -11.65 6.93 5.68
CA CYS A 245 -12.13 6.18 4.53
C CYS A 245 -12.12 4.68 4.90
N MET A 246 -13.17 3.97 4.51
CA MET A 246 -13.33 2.55 4.85
C MET A 246 -13.91 1.78 3.68
N THR A 247 -13.53 0.52 3.57
CA THR A 247 -14.19 -0.44 2.68
C THR A 247 -15.61 -0.73 3.18
N PRO A 248 -16.67 -0.53 2.37
CA PRO A 248 -18.02 -0.92 2.77
C PRO A 248 -18.12 -2.41 3.11
N LYS A 249 -18.97 -2.76 4.08
CA LYS A 249 -19.12 -4.14 4.59
C LYS A 249 -19.39 -5.18 3.49
N THR A 250 -20.16 -4.81 2.48
CA THR A 250 -20.44 -5.68 1.32
C THR A 250 -19.16 -5.98 0.54
N GLN A 251 -18.33 -4.97 0.28
CA GLN A 251 -17.07 -5.09 -0.44
C GLN A 251 -16.00 -5.83 0.39
N LEU A 252 -15.98 -5.60 1.70
CA LEU A 252 -15.13 -6.37 2.62
C LEU A 252 -15.47 -7.86 2.56
N ASN A 253 -16.76 -8.23 2.55
CA ASN A 253 -17.19 -9.61 2.42
C ASN A 253 -16.78 -10.21 1.05
N GLU A 254 -16.85 -9.44 -0.02
CA GLU A 254 -16.38 -9.86 -1.35
C GLU A 254 -14.87 -10.10 -1.36
N LEU A 255 -14.07 -9.21 -0.76
CA LEU A 255 -12.62 -9.39 -0.62
C LEU A 255 -12.27 -10.67 0.15
N VAL A 256 -12.89 -10.86 1.31
CA VAL A 256 -12.63 -12.02 2.17
C VAL A 256 -13.09 -13.32 1.52
N GLY A 257 -14.23 -13.30 0.84
CA GLY A 257 -14.81 -14.45 0.14
C GLY A 257 -14.22 -14.72 -1.25
N TYR A 258 -13.36 -13.85 -1.76
CA TYR A 258 -12.89 -13.85 -3.15
C TYR A 258 -12.26 -15.19 -3.56
N LYS A 259 -11.30 -15.68 -2.81
CA LYS A 259 -10.58 -16.93 -3.13
C LYS A 259 -11.49 -18.15 -3.11
N ALA A 260 -12.39 -18.24 -2.14
CA ALA A 260 -13.38 -19.34 -2.09
C ALA A 260 -14.33 -19.29 -3.29
N LYS A 261 -14.75 -18.08 -3.69
CA LYS A 261 -15.56 -17.87 -4.91
C LYS A 261 -14.79 -18.30 -6.17
N GLN A 262 -13.52 -17.93 -6.31
CA GLN A 262 -12.69 -18.30 -7.46
C GLN A 262 -12.48 -19.82 -7.54
N LYS A 263 -12.15 -20.48 -6.43
CA LYS A 263 -12.01 -21.94 -6.37
C LYS A 263 -13.30 -22.65 -6.81
N ARG A 264 -14.47 -22.16 -6.36
CA ARG A 264 -15.77 -22.72 -6.74
C ARG A 264 -16.07 -22.53 -8.23
N LEU A 265 -15.73 -21.35 -8.80
CA LEU A 265 -15.91 -21.08 -10.22
C LEU A 265 -15.01 -21.95 -11.08
N ALA A 266 -13.73 -22.09 -10.70
CA ALA A 266 -12.79 -22.96 -11.40
C ALA A 266 -13.22 -24.43 -11.39
N LYS A 267 -13.73 -24.93 -10.25
CA LYS A 267 -14.27 -26.29 -10.15
C LYS A 267 -15.46 -26.50 -11.08
N LYS A 268 -16.43 -25.57 -11.09
CA LYS A 268 -17.58 -25.64 -12.01
C LYS A 268 -17.18 -25.63 -13.48
N ALA A 269 -16.20 -24.79 -13.84
CA ALA A 269 -15.69 -24.71 -15.21
C ALA A 269 -15.01 -26.03 -15.63
N ALA A 270 -14.21 -26.64 -14.73
CA ALA A 270 -13.58 -27.92 -14.98
C ALA A 270 -14.60 -29.07 -15.16
N GLU A 271 -15.63 -29.09 -14.32
CA GLU A 271 -16.74 -30.08 -14.41
C GLU A 271 -17.50 -29.92 -15.72
N ALA A 272 -17.83 -28.70 -16.14
CA ALA A 272 -18.50 -28.41 -17.40
C ALA A 272 -17.63 -28.81 -18.64
N ALA A 273 -16.33 -28.53 -18.59
CA ALA A 273 -15.40 -28.94 -19.64
C ALA A 273 -15.28 -30.46 -19.74
N ALA A 274 -15.23 -31.17 -18.62
CA ALA A 274 -15.20 -32.64 -18.59
C ALA A 274 -16.49 -33.27 -19.19
N GLN A 275 -17.66 -32.69 -18.85
CA GLN A 275 -18.95 -33.16 -19.43
C GLN A 275 -19.02 -32.92 -20.94
N ALA A 276 -18.58 -31.73 -21.41
CA ALA A 276 -18.54 -31.45 -22.85
C ALA A 276 -17.58 -32.37 -23.62
N ALA A 277 -16.42 -32.71 -23.04
CA ALA A 277 -15.48 -33.64 -23.63
C ALA A 277 -16.04 -35.07 -23.68
N ALA A 278 -16.78 -35.51 -22.65
CA ALA A 278 -17.42 -36.83 -22.67
C ALA A 278 -18.52 -36.93 -23.72
N GLN A 279 -19.34 -35.88 -23.92
CA GLN A 279 -20.39 -35.81 -24.93
C GLN A 279 -19.83 -35.74 -26.37
N ALA A 280 -18.63 -35.20 -26.57
CA ALA A 280 -17.98 -35.14 -27.88
C ALA A 280 -17.26 -36.44 -28.27
N ALA A 281 -17.09 -37.38 -27.34
CA ALA A 281 -16.46 -38.67 -27.52
C ALA A 281 -17.48 -39.81 -27.82
N GLU A 282 -18.78 -39.54 -27.66
CA GLU A 282 -19.90 -40.39 -28.07
C GLU A 282 -20.35 -40.05 -29.49
#